data_e486600431e968a90a96c93f3b57f0f1
#
_entry.id   e486600431e968a90a96c93f3b57f0f1
#
_cell.length_a   1.000
_cell.length_b   1.000
_cell.length_c   1.000
_cell.angle_alpha   90.00
_cell.angle_beta   90.00
_cell.angle_gamma   90.00
#
_symmetry.space_group_name_H-M   'P 1'
#
loop_
_entity.id
_entity.type
_entity.pdbx_description
1 polymer ?
#
loop_
_entity_poly.entity_id
_entity_poly.type
_entity_poly.pdbx_seq_one_letter_code
_entity_poly.pdbx_strand_id
1 'polypeptide(L)'
;NSSTADVYPITEETSMNCATWYWKGKKAALYGIDDDADTQSKFLDAMEFYGVTEIYYSIGANKLVNSVNMVETFVRNAYARNMKVYLLTGEKTWLYEDSYQTAIYRVFDRVAEYNSMVDYDARLAGVSYDVEVWTNSEYNWKNNDAARYQQVKFIETAQQYAESKDLSVSYCLPFWIVRYDYTDDAGETHNVYDSITQIANETILMAYRDSAAAVEKLVAEVQTGASRSVYDYNEKNDCNLEIAVQADENSEGDHVTFYEEEKEHPGYLNTEIAKIKSDLETHRFHTTFAIHQAIPLYEYYLSLES
;
A
#
# COMPACT_ATOMS: atom_id res chain seq x y z
N ASN A 1 25.62 11.53 33.21
CA ASN A 1 25.82 11.28 31.78
C ASN A 1 24.44 11.15 31.14
N SER A 2 23.87 12.28 30.75
CA SER A 2 22.69 12.31 29.92
C SER A 2 23.13 11.96 28.51
N SER A 3 22.80 10.77 28.03
CA SER A 3 22.77 10.51 26.62
C SER A 3 21.71 11.43 26.05
N THR A 4 22.08 12.44 25.32
CA THR A 4 21.18 13.13 24.40
C THR A 4 20.83 12.11 23.35
N ALA A 5 19.70 11.43 23.51
CA ALA A 5 19.09 10.69 22.42
C ALA A 5 18.94 11.69 21.27
N ASP A 6 19.46 11.38 20.12
CA ASP A 6 19.25 12.19 18.93
C ASP A 6 17.75 12.22 18.68
N VAL A 7 17.12 13.36 18.93
CA VAL A 7 15.69 13.55 18.72
C VAL A 7 15.52 13.93 17.25
N TYR A 8 14.79 13.10 16.52
CA TYR A 8 14.39 13.39 15.14
C TYR A 8 13.03 14.09 15.16
N PRO A 9 12.98 15.43 15.14
CA PRO A 9 11.71 16.14 15.22
C PRO A 9 10.92 15.94 13.92
N ILE A 10 9.63 15.68 14.05
CA ILE A 10 8.71 15.67 12.92
C ILE A 10 8.29 17.12 12.66
N THR A 11 8.63 17.63 11.50
CA THR A 11 8.29 18.97 11.04
C THR A 11 7.46 18.87 9.75
N GLU A 12 6.88 19.97 9.28
CA GLU A 12 6.19 19.99 7.97
C GLU A 12 7.12 19.54 6.83
N GLU A 13 8.38 19.89 6.89
CA GLU A 13 9.40 19.51 5.90
C GLU A 13 9.70 18.00 5.93
N THR A 14 9.52 17.36 7.07
CA THR A 14 9.73 15.92 7.26
C THR A 14 8.43 15.11 7.27
N SER A 15 7.29 15.73 6.99
CA SER A 15 6.02 15.03 6.83
C SER A 15 6.14 13.94 5.74
N MET A 16 5.69 12.74 6.02
CA MET A 16 5.86 11.61 5.11
C MET A 16 5.07 11.77 3.82
N ASN A 17 3.93 12.47 3.85
CA ASN A 17 3.01 12.55 2.70
C ASN A 17 2.81 11.15 2.09
N CYS A 18 2.14 10.28 2.82
CA CYS A 18 2.11 8.85 2.55
C CYS A 18 0.70 8.28 2.64
N ALA A 19 0.57 7.08 2.09
CA ALA A 19 -0.54 6.18 2.39
C ALA A 19 -0.20 5.30 3.59
N THR A 20 -1.20 4.69 4.19
CA THR A 20 -1.02 3.64 5.20
C THR A 20 -2.11 2.59 5.12
N TRP A 21 -1.76 1.35 5.48
CA TRP A 21 -2.72 0.27 5.64
C TRP A 21 -3.36 0.35 7.02
N TYR A 22 -4.67 0.38 7.05
CA TYR A 22 -5.44 0.22 8.27
C TYR A 22 -6.09 -1.16 8.31
N TRP A 23 -5.37 -2.10 8.91
CA TRP A 23 -5.84 -3.45 9.16
C TRP A 23 -6.75 -3.47 10.39
N LYS A 24 -8.01 -3.86 10.21
CA LYS A 24 -8.98 -4.03 11.31
C LYS A 24 -8.74 -5.35 12.05
N GLY A 25 -7.60 -5.47 12.70
CA GLY A 25 -7.21 -6.64 13.48
C GLY A 25 -7.48 -6.47 14.98
N LYS A 26 -6.95 -7.41 15.77
CA LYS A 26 -7.13 -7.42 17.24
C LYS A 26 -6.66 -6.14 17.91
N LYS A 27 -5.52 -5.56 17.50
CA LYS A 27 -4.99 -4.32 18.07
C LYS A 27 -5.92 -3.14 17.80
N ALA A 28 -6.43 -2.97 16.60
CA ALA A 28 -7.39 -1.93 16.27
C ALA A 28 -8.67 -2.04 17.12
N ALA A 29 -9.17 -3.26 17.31
CA ALA A 29 -10.33 -3.52 18.15
C ALA A 29 -10.07 -3.21 19.64
N LEU A 30 -8.87 -3.49 20.14
CA LEU A 30 -8.48 -3.16 21.51
C LEU A 30 -8.44 -1.65 21.77
N TYR A 31 -8.05 -0.86 20.79
CA TYR A 31 -8.10 0.61 20.87
C TYR A 31 -9.52 1.16 20.72
N GLY A 32 -10.44 0.42 20.12
CA GLY A 32 -11.83 0.87 19.93
C GLY A 32 -11.99 1.95 18.86
N ILE A 33 -11.10 2.00 17.86
CA ILE A 33 -11.05 3.07 16.83
C ILE A 33 -12.38 3.21 16.07
N ASP A 34 -13.08 2.13 15.80
CA ASP A 34 -14.36 2.16 15.07
C ASP A 34 -15.58 2.30 16.00
N ASP A 35 -15.42 2.08 17.30
CA ASP A 35 -16.51 1.99 18.26
C ASP A 35 -16.66 3.27 19.10
N ASP A 36 -15.60 4.07 19.20
CA ASP A 36 -15.56 5.29 19.99
C ASP A 36 -15.13 6.49 19.14
N ALA A 37 -15.99 7.52 19.09
CA ALA A 37 -15.77 8.70 18.25
C ALA A 37 -14.52 9.50 18.64
N ASP A 38 -14.22 9.60 19.93
CA ASP A 38 -13.05 10.33 20.42
C ASP A 38 -11.77 9.57 20.08
N THR A 39 -11.77 8.25 20.22
CA THR A 39 -10.65 7.39 19.83
C THR A 39 -10.41 7.42 18.33
N GLN A 40 -11.47 7.38 17.51
CA GLN A 40 -11.35 7.50 16.05
C GLN A 40 -10.78 8.87 15.66
N SER A 41 -11.24 9.95 16.28
CA SER A 41 -10.70 11.29 16.06
C SER A 41 -9.21 11.35 16.38
N LYS A 42 -8.80 10.82 17.53
CA LYS A 42 -7.39 10.77 17.93
C LYS A 42 -6.53 9.92 17.00
N PHE A 43 -7.05 8.78 16.54
CA PHE A 43 -6.38 7.96 15.54
C PHE A 43 -6.15 8.73 14.22
N LEU A 44 -7.16 9.44 13.73
CA LEU A 44 -7.04 10.24 12.51
C LEU A 44 -6.16 11.48 12.71
N ASP A 45 -6.13 12.07 13.90
CA ASP A 45 -5.18 13.13 14.23
C ASP A 45 -3.73 12.62 14.19
N ALA A 46 -3.48 11.39 14.65
CA ALA A 46 -2.18 10.75 14.52
C ALA A 46 -1.78 10.53 13.06
N MET A 47 -2.72 10.10 12.21
CA MET A 47 -2.46 9.93 10.78
C MET A 47 -2.14 11.28 10.11
N GLU A 48 -2.89 12.33 10.43
CA GLU A 48 -2.61 13.69 9.95
C GLU A 48 -1.22 14.18 10.41
N PHE A 49 -0.86 13.93 11.66
CA PHE A 49 0.45 14.28 12.21
C PHE A 49 1.62 13.67 11.42
N TYR A 50 1.49 12.42 10.96
CA TYR A 50 2.50 11.76 10.12
C TYR A 50 2.40 12.13 8.64
N GLY A 51 1.45 12.96 8.24
CA GLY A 51 1.26 13.34 6.85
C GLY A 51 0.62 12.25 6.00
N VAL A 52 -0.22 11.42 6.59
CA VAL A 52 -1.02 10.43 5.87
C VAL A 52 -2.08 11.16 5.03
N THR A 53 -2.11 10.87 3.74
CA THR A 53 -3.06 11.43 2.77
C THR A 53 -3.99 10.39 2.18
N GLU A 54 -3.67 9.10 2.35
CA GLU A 54 -4.48 7.99 1.87
C GLU A 54 -4.50 6.86 2.89
N ILE A 55 -5.66 6.26 3.09
CA ILE A 55 -5.84 5.12 3.99
C ILE A 55 -6.39 3.95 3.20
N TYR A 56 -5.68 2.83 3.22
CA TYR A 56 -6.15 1.54 2.72
C TYR A 56 -6.89 0.83 3.85
N TYR A 57 -8.22 0.85 3.75
CA TYR A 57 -9.13 0.45 4.81
C TYR A 57 -9.57 -1.00 4.63
N SER A 58 -9.07 -1.87 5.51
CA SER A 58 -9.37 -3.31 5.51
C SER A 58 -10.76 -3.59 6.08
N ILE A 59 -11.76 -3.43 5.23
CA ILE A 59 -13.14 -3.82 5.50
C ILE A 59 -13.63 -4.73 4.38
N GLY A 60 -14.22 -5.87 4.68
CA GLY A 60 -14.70 -6.76 3.64
C GLY A 60 -15.72 -6.07 2.70
N ALA A 61 -15.65 -6.34 1.40
CA ALA A 61 -16.50 -5.70 0.40
C ALA A 61 -18.01 -5.79 0.74
N ASN A 62 -18.46 -6.89 1.33
CA ASN A 62 -19.85 -7.04 1.75
C ASN A 62 -20.25 -6.10 2.90
N LYS A 63 -19.30 -5.72 3.75
CA LYS A 63 -19.56 -4.76 4.85
C LYS A 63 -19.84 -3.35 4.35
N LEU A 64 -19.34 -2.98 3.17
CA LEU A 64 -19.64 -1.68 2.57
C LEU A 64 -21.13 -1.41 2.48
N VAL A 65 -21.91 -2.42 2.13
CA VAL A 65 -23.36 -2.31 1.96
C VAL A 65 -24.15 -2.76 3.21
N ASN A 66 -23.56 -3.61 4.04
CA ASN A 66 -24.20 -4.12 5.26
C ASN A 66 -23.93 -3.24 6.49
N SER A 67 -22.91 -2.38 6.46
CA SER A 67 -22.51 -1.51 7.56
C SER A 67 -22.20 -0.09 7.06
N VAL A 68 -23.07 0.44 6.19
CA VAL A 68 -22.89 1.73 5.51
C VAL A 68 -22.55 2.85 6.50
N ASN A 69 -23.30 2.99 7.57
CA ASN A 69 -23.13 4.07 8.54
C ASN A 69 -21.73 4.08 9.20
N MET A 70 -21.20 2.90 9.51
CA MET A 70 -19.86 2.78 10.10
C MET A 70 -18.78 3.23 9.11
N VAL A 71 -18.87 2.76 7.88
CA VAL A 71 -17.92 3.12 6.82
C VAL A 71 -18.03 4.60 6.48
N GLU A 72 -19.25 5.10 6.30
CA GLU A 72 -19.54 6.51 6.02
C GLU A 72 -18.93 7.44 7.09
N THR A 73 -19.10 7.12 8.36
CA THR A 73 -18.54 7.90 9.48
C THR A 73 -17.02 7.95 9.39
N PHE A 74 -16.35 6.83 9.20
CA PHE A 74 -14.89 6.77 9.10
C PHE A 74 -14.38 7.56 7.88
N VAL A 75 -14.96 7.33 6.72
CA VAL A 75 -14.52 7.98 5.47
C VAL A 75 -14.74 9.48 5.52
N ARG A 76 -15.88 9.94 6.04
CA ARG A 76 -16.19 11.36 6.21
C ARG A 76 -15.20 12.05 7.18
N ASN A 77 -14.88 11.40 8.30
CA ASN A 77 -13.91 11.92 9.26
C ASN A 77 -12.49 11.98 8.68
N ALA A 78 -12.12 11.00 7.87
CA ALA A 78 -10.84 11.01 7.12
C ALA A 78 -10.81 12.12 6.06
N TYR A 79 -11.90 12.27 5.29
CA TYR A 79 -12.02 13.32 4.29
C TYR A 79 -11.90 14.73 4.87
N ALA A 80 -12.48 14.96 6.06
CA ALA A 80 -12.36 16.23 6.78
C ALA A 80 -10.90 16.60 7.14
N ARG A 81 -9.99 15.62 7.12
CA ARG A 81 -8.54 15.77 7.32
C ARG A 81 -7.75 15.63 6.02
N ASN A 82 -8.39 15.82 4.87
CA ASN A 82 -7.80 15.69 3.54
C ASN A 82 -7.21 14.30 3.24
N MET A 83 -7.79 13.24 3.80
CA MET A 83 -7.39 11.87 3.53
C MET A 83 -8.42 11.19 2.62
N LYS A 84 -7.94 10.53 1.57
CA LYS A 84 -8.75 9.63 0.74
C LYS A 84 -8.73 8.23 1.35
N VAL A 85 -9.83 7.52 1.21
CA VAL A 85 -9.96 6.14 1.70
C VAL A 85 -10.23 5.19 0.53
N TYR A 86 -9.49 4.11 0.50
CA TYR A 86 -9.61 3.01 -0.47
C TYR A 86 -10.03 1.74 0.25
N LEU A 87 -10.82 0.92 -0.41
CA LEU A 87 -11.05 -0.45 0.07
C LEU A 87 -9.76 -1.26 -0.08
N LEU A 88 -9.23 -1.74 1.03
CA LEU A 88 -8.13 -2.70 1.06
C LEU A 88 -8.70 -4.12 1.03
N THR A 89 -8.30 -4.91 0.05
CA THR A 89 -8.73 -6.30 -0.08
C THR A 89 -7.68 -7.15 -0.79
N GLY A 90 -7.75 -8.45 -0.60
CA GLY A 90 -6.87 -9.41 -1.28
C GLY A 90 -6.85 -10.75 -0.57
N GLU A 91 -6.78 -11.80 -1.37
CA GLU A 91 -6.59 -13.18 -0.94
C GLU A 91 -5.52 -13.82 -1.81
N LYS A 92 -4.59 -14.56 -1.22
CA LYS A 92 -3.53 -15.25 -1.96
C LYS A 92 -4.02 -16.33 -2.95
N THR A 93 -5.32 -16.61 -2.93
CA THR A 93 -5.99 -17.54 -3.84
C THR A 93 -6.61 -16.85 -5.06
N TRP A 94 -6.58 -15.52 -5.15
CA TRP A 94 -7.16 -14.77 -6.26
C TRP A 94 -6.20 -14.67 -7.43
N LEU A 95 -6.22 -15.65 -8.29
CA LEU A 95 -5.34 -15.71 -9.45
C LEU A 95 -6.09 -16.05 -10.74
N TYR A 96 -6.83 -17.16 -10.74
CA TYR A 96 -7.48 -17.70 -11.94
C TYR A 96 -8.89 -17.13 -12.15
N GLU A 97 -9.41 -17.32 -13.35
CA GLU A 97 -10.70 -16.75 -13.80
C GLU A 97 -11.88 -17.15 -12.92
N ASP A 98 -11.84 -18.31 -12.29
CA ASP A 98 -12.87 -18.77 -11.35
C ASP A 98 -12.98 -17.88 -10.10
N SER A 99 -11.92 -17.14 -9.77
CA SER A 99 -11.93 -16.15 -8.67
C SER A 99 -12.49 -14.78 -9.08
N TYR A 100 -12.57 -14.45 -10.35
CA TYR A 100 -12.85 -13.09 -10.84
C TYR A 100 -14.17 -12.52 -10.36
N GLN A 101 -15.22 -13.35 -10.25
CA GLN A 101 -16.50 -12.89 -9.74
C GLN A 101 -16.40 -12.34 -8.32
N THR A 102 -15.64 -13.00 -7.46
CA THR A 102 -15.44 -12.59 -6.05
C THR A 102 -14.34 -11.53 -5.92
N ALA A 103 -13.27 -11.71 -6.65
CA ALA A 103 -12.04 -10.91 -6.51
C ALA A 103 -12.10 -9.56 -7.25
N ILE A 104 -12.84 -9.49 -8.35
CA ILE A 104 -12.87 -8.31 -9.22
C ILE A 104 -14.28 -7.72 -9.28
N TYR A 105 -15.21 -8.42 -9.90
CA TYR A 105 -16.52 -7.84 -10.22
C TYR A 105 -17.29 -7.45 -8.96
N ARG A 106 -17.38 -8.35 -7.99
CA ARG A 106 -18.07 -8.05 -6.72
C ARG A 106 -17.39 -6.93 -5.94
N VAL A 107 -16.06 -6.91 -5.90
CA VAL A 107 -15.31 -5.90 -5.17
C VAL A 107 -15.64 -4.50 -5.70
N PHE A 108 -15.49 -4.27 -6.98
CA PHE A 108 -15.77 -2.95 -7.58
C PHE A 108 -17.26 -2.61 -7.59
N ASP A 109 -18.13 -3.59 -7.80
CA ASP A 109 -19.59 -3.38 -7.73
C ASP A 109 -20.02 -2.93 -6.34
N ARG A 110 -19.47 -3.52 -5.27
CA ARG A 110 -19.77 -3.10 -3.89
C ARG A 110 -19.25 -1.70 -3.56
N VAL A 111 -18.07 -1.33 -4.06
CA VAL A 111 -17.57 0.04 -3.89
C VAL A 111 -18.47 1.04 -4.63
N ALA A 112 -18.85 0.75 -5.88
CA ALA A 112 -19.74 1.61 -6.65
C ALA A 112 -21.14 1.72 -6.01
N GLU A 113 -21.68 0.62 -5.51
CA GLU A 113 -22.96 0.58 -4.79
C GLU A 113 -22.91 1.43 -3.51
N TYR A 114 -21.88 1.24 -2.68
CA TYR A 114 -21.66 2.07 -1.51
C TYR A 114 -21.57 3.56 -1.87
N ASN A 115 -20.75 3.92 -2.85
CA ASN A 115 -20.57 5.31 -3.28
C ASN A 115 -21.87 5.94 -3.78
N SER A 116 -22.81 5.14 -4.27
CA SER A 116 -24.15 5.63 -4.68
C SER A 116 -25.06 5.95 -3.51
N MET A 117 -24.80 5.40 -2.31
CA MET A 117 -25.61 5.57 -1.11
C MET A 117 -25.18 6.73 -0.22
N VAL A 118 -24.00 7.30 -0.46
CA VAL A 118 -23.37 8.31 0.42
C VAL A 118 -23.03 9.59 -0.34
N ASP A 119 -22.86 10.67 0.43
CA ASP A 119 -22.41 11.94 -0.12
C ASP A 119 -20.95 11.88 -0.58
N TYR A 120 -20.54 12.84 -1.40
CA TYR A 120 -19.20 12.88 -1.99
C TYR A 120 -18.07 12.79 -0.97
N ASP A 121 -18.18 13.46 0.17
CA ASP A 121 -17.19 13.49 1.24
C ASP A 121 -17.09 12.18 2.05
N ALA A 122 -17.94 11.21 1.77
CA ALA A 122 -17.92 9.89 2.37
C ALA A 122 -17.64 8.76 1.35
N ARG A 123 -17.32 9.09 0.11
CA ARG A 123 -17.05 8.10 -0.94
C ARG A 123 -15.65 7.51 -0.83
N LEU A 124 -15.56 6.23 -1.14
CA LEU A 124 -14.28 5.55 -1.35
C LEU A 124 -13.69 5.98 -2.71
N ALA A 125 -12.38 6.22 -2.74
CA ALA A 125 -11.70 6.62 -3.96
C ALA A 125 -11.48 5.44 -4.93
N GLY A 126 -11.42 4.22 -4.40
CA GLY A 126 -11.17 3.02 -5.19
C GLY A 126 -10.82 1.82 -4.34
N VAL A 127 -9.99 0.95 -4.91
CA VAL A 127 -9.54 -0.31 -4.32
C VAL A 127 -8.02 -0.38 -4.32
N SER A 128 -7.45 -0.84 -3.21
CA SER A 128 -6.05 -1.25 -3.13
C SER A 128 -5.98 -2.76 -2.94
N TYR A 129 -5.38 -3.46 -3.90
CA TYR A 129 -5.21 -4.90 -3.85
C TYR A 129 -3.91 -5.28 -3.14
N ASP A 130 -4.04 -6.17 -2.15
CA ASP A 130 -2.94 -6.90 -1.53
C ASP A 130 -3.12 -8.40 -1.79
N VAL A 131 -2.86 -8.81 -3.02
CA VAL A 131 -3.06 -10.18 -3.52
C VAL A 131 -1.71 -10.84 -3.73
N GLU A 132 -1.23 -11.50 -2.68
CA GLU A 132 0.12 -12.08 -2.62
C GLU A 132 0.15 -13.54 -3.13
N VAL A 133 -0.20 -13.76 -4.40
CA VAL A 133 -0.29 -15.10 -5.03
C VAL A 133 1.02 -15.90 -4.96
N TRP A 134 2.17 -15.23 -4.90
CA TRP A 134 3.49 -15.85 -4.73
C TRP A 134 3.70 -16.51 -3.38
N THR A 135 2.86 -16.19 -2.39
CA THR A 135 2.88 -16.83 -1.06
C THR A 135 2.04 -18.11 -1.01
N ASN A 136 1.23 -18.37 -2.04
CA ASN A 136 0.45 -19.59 -2.15
C ASN A 136 1.30 -20.71 -2.77
N SER A 137 1.68 -21.70 -1.96
CA SER A 137 2.52 -22.82 -2.39
C SER A 137 1.92 -23.67 -3.52
N GLU A 138 0.59 -23.73 -3.63
CA GLU A 138 -0.10 -24.47 -4.67
C GLU A 138 0.15 -23.88 -6.07
N TYR A 139 0.36 -22.57 -6.15
CA TYR A 139 0.64 -21.92 -7.43
C TYR A 139 2.09 -22.03 -7.86
N ASN A 140 3.00 -22.26 -6.91
CA ASN A 140 4.44 -22.33 -7.19
C ASN A 140 4.92 -21.20 -8.11
N TRP A 141 4.45 -19.96 -7.86
CA TRP A 141 4.52 -18.81 -8.77
C TRP A 141 5.94 -18.56 -9.31
N LYS A 142 6.97 -18.67 -8.43
CA LYS A 142 8.37 -18.42 -8.83
C LYS A 142 8.88 -19.39 -9.89
N ASN A 143 8.34 -20.60 -9.95
CA ASN A 143 8.73 -21.65 -10.89
C ASN A 143 7.59 -22.01 -11.88
N ASN A 144 6.54 -21.20 -11.94
CA ASN A 144 5.36 -21.47 -12.75
C ASN A 144 5.08 -20.29 -13.70
N ASP A 145 5.52 -20.42 -14.92
CA ASP A 145 5.34 -19.43 -15.98
C ASP A 145 3.87 -19.09 -16.22
N ALA A 146 3.01 -20.10 -16.29
CA ALA A 146 1.57 -19.91 -16.50
C ALA A 146 0.90 -19.14 -15.34
N ALA A 147 1.33 -19.33 -14.09
CA ALA A 147 0.83 -18.56 -12.95
C ALA A 147 1.25 -17.10 -13.03
N ARG A 148 2.46 -16.79 -13.48
CA ARG A 148 2.91 -15.42 -13.71
C ARG A 148 2.11 -14.73 -14.80
N TYR A 149 1.88 -15.40 -15.91
CA TYR A 149 1.02 -14.89 -16.98
C TYR A 149 -0.41 -14.66 -16.48
N GLN A 150 -0.93 -15.59 -15.70
CA GLN A 150 -2.28 -15.46 -15.13
C GLN A 150 -2.41 -14.25 -14.18
N GLN A 151 -1.35 -13.93 -13.43
CA GLN A 151 -1.35 -12.70 -12.59
C GLN A 151 -1.43 -11.43 -13.45
N VAL A 152 -0.72 -11.37 -14.54
CA VAL A 152 -0.81 -10.25 -15.50
C VAL A 152 -2.23 -10.09 -16.03
N LYS A 153 -2.87 -11.20 -16.43
CA LYS A 153 -4.28 -11.21 -16.90
C LYS A 153 -5.27 -10.78 -15.82
N PHE A 154 -5.04 -11.20 -14.56
CA PHE A 154 -5.87 -10.76 -13.43
C PHE A 154 -5.80 -9.23 -13.27
N ILE A 155 -4.59 -8.66 -13.27
CA ILE A 155 -4.39 -7.21 -13.13
C ILE A 155 -5.01 -6.46 -14.31
N GLU A 156 -4.86 -6.95 -15.53
CA GLU A 156 -5.51 -6.35 -16.71
C GLU A 156 -7.03 -6.31 -16.58
N THR A 157 -7.62 -7.42 -16.18
CA THR A 157 -9.08 -7.50 -16.00
C THR A 157 -9.56 -6.58 -14.88
N ALA A 158 -8.85 -6.55 -13.76
CA ALA A 158 -9.16 -5.67 -12.62
C ALA A 158 -9.05 -4.19 -13.00
N GLN A 159 -7.99 -3.81 -13.72
CA GLN A 159 -7.77 -2.44 -14.17
C GLN A 159 -8.88 -1.97 -15.11
N GLN A 160 -9.22 -2.76 -16.11
CA GLN A 160 -10.30 -2.44 -17.06
C GLN A 160 -11.65 -2.33 -16.36
N TYR A 161 -11.93 -3.21 -15.40
CA TYR A 161 -13.20 -3.16 -14.68
C TYR A 161 -13.28 -1.97 -13.73
N ALA A 162 -12.20 -1.62 -13.05
CA ALA A 162 -12.10 -0.40 -12.24
C ALA A 162 -12.39 0.86 -13.07
N GLU A 163 -11.76 0.97 -14.23
CA GLU A 163 -11.96 2.08 -15.17
C GLU A 163 -13.42 2.18 -15.63
N SER A 164 -14.07 1.05 -15.90
CA SER A 164 -15.49 1.01 -16.28
C SER A 164 -16.44 1.51 -15.18
N LYS A 165 -15.97 1.55 -13.93
CA LYS A 165 -16.70 2.05 -12.75
C LYS A 165 -16.24 3.43 -12.30
N ASP A 166 -15.30 4.05 -13.02
CA ASP A 166 -14.67 5.32 -12.63
C ASP A 166 -14.03 5.26 -11.24
N LEU A 167 -13.35 4.15 -10.95
CA LEU A 167 -12.68 3.87 -9.69
C LEU A 167 -11.18 3.70 -9.90
N SER A 168 -10.40 4.24 -8.97
CA SER A 168 -8.95 4.01 -8.93
C SER A 168 -8.63 2.63 -8.38
N VAL A 169 -7.49 2.06 -8.80
CA VAL A 169 -6.99 0.79 -8.28
C VAL A 169 -5.47 0.79 -8.20
N SER A 170 -4.92 0.19 -7.16
CA SER A 170 -3.49 -0.02 -6.97
C SER A 170 -3.21 -1.48 -6.60
N TYR A 171 -1.97 -1.91 -6.88
CA TYR A 171 -1.56 -3.30 -6.72
C TYR A 171 -0.28 -3.38 -5.90
N CYS A 172 -0.34 -4.09 -4.75
CA CYS A 172 0.84 -4.42 -3.95
C CYS A 172 1.67 -5.51 -4.62
N LEU A 173 2.97 -5.28 -4.76
CA LEU A 173 3.90 -6.19 -5.41
C LEU A 173 5.21 -6.28 -4.63
N PRO A 174 5.89 -7.44 -4.63
CA PRO A 174 7.18 -7.58 -3.99
C PRO A 174 8.27 -6.92 -4.82
N PHE A 175 9.32 -6.40 -4.17
CA PHE A 175 10.41 -5.71 -4.86
C PHE A 175 11.17 -6.58 -5.86
N TRP A 176 11.20 -7.89 -5.65
CA TRP A 176 11.92 -8.84 -6.50
C TRP A 176 11.16 -9.26 -7.77
N ILE A 177 9.92 -8.79 -7.97
CA ILE A 177 9.08 -9.16 -9.12
C ILE A 177 9.73 -8.81 -10.48
N VAL A 178 10.60 -7.81 -10.51
CA VAL A 178 11.34 -7.39 -11.71
C VAL A 178 12.29 -8.47 -12.29
N ARG A 179 12.54 -9.54 -11.53
CA ARG A 179 13.44 -10.63 -11.92
C ARG A 179 12.76 -11.75 -12.73
N TYR A 180 11.44 -11.68 -12.89
CA TYR A 180 10.65 -12.78 -13.44
C TYR A 180 10.02 -12.43 -14.77
N ASP A 181 10.05 -13.40 -15.67
CA ASP A 181 9.41 -13.33 -16.98
C ASP A 181 8.27 -14.33 -17.08
N TYR A 182 7.43 -14.18 -18.09
CA TYR A 182 6.40 -15.14 -18.48
C TYR A 182 6.33 -15.23 -20.00
N THR A 183 5.74 -16.32 -20.50
CA THR A 183 5.49 -16.54 -21.91
C THR A 183 3.99 -16.41 -22.15
N ASP A 184 3.60 -15.63 -23.13
CA ASP A 184 2.21 -15.44 -23.51
C ASP A 184 1.68 -16.56 -24.44
N ASP A 185 0.41 -16.47 -24.82
CA ASP A 185 -0.24 -17.47 -25.70
C ASP A 185 0.35 -17.48 -27.13
N ALA A 186 1.04 -16.42 -27.55
CA ALA A 186 1.75 -16.36 -28.83
C ALA A 186 3.16 -16.95 -28.75
N GLY A 187 3.64 -17.32 -27.55
CA GLY A 187 4.97 -17.84 -27.31
C GLY A 187 6.04 -16.75 -27.15
N GLU A 188 5.63 -15.50 -26.95
CA GLU A 188 6.53 -14.39 -26.70
C GLU A 188 6.84 -14.24 -25.22
N THR A 189 8.10 -13.92 -24.90
CA THR A 189 8.55 -13.75 -23.51
C THR A 189 8.51 -12.27 -23.11
N HIS A 190 7.90 -12.01 -21.96
CA HIS A 190 7.74 -10.67 -21.39
C HIS A 190 8.20 -10.65 -19.94
N ASN A 191 8.74 -9.51 -19.47
CA ASN A 191 8.96 -9.31 -18.05
C ASN A 191 7.62 -9.04 -17.33
N VAL A 192 7.40 -9.71 -16.21
CA VAL A 192 6.14 -9.61 -15.44
C VAL A 192 5.88 -8.17 -15.03
N TYR A 193 6.88 -7.48 -14.46
CA TYR A 193 6.69 -6.12 -13.95
C TYR A 193 6.56 -5.09 -15.07
N ASP A 194 7.26 -5.28 -16.19
CA ASP A 194 7.06 -4.45 -17.39
C ASP A 194 5.62 -4.51 -17.89
N SER A 195 5.06 -5.71 -17.98
CA SER A 195 3.66 -5.89 -18.38
C SER A 195 2.67 -5.28 -17.37
N ILE A 196 2.90 -5.46 -16.07
CA ILE A 196 2.05 -4.88 -15.04
C ILE A 196 2.06 -3.35 -15.11
N THR A 197 3.24 -2.73 -15.24
CA THR A 197 3.36 -1.26 -15.30
C THR A 197 2.81 -0.67 -16.60
N GLN A 198 2.72 -1.44 -17.68
CA GLN A 198 2.01 -1.04 -18.91
C GLN A 198 0.48 -1.00 -18.73
N ILE A 199 -0.05 -1.82 -17.84
CA ILE A 199 -1.49 -2.00 -17.61
C ILE A 199 -1.96 -1.10 -16.46
N ALA A 200 -1.28 -1.15 -15.32
CA ALA A 200 -1.67 -0.47 -14.09
C ALA A 200 -1.32 1.02 -14.11
N ASN A 201 -2.18 1.85 -13.53
CA ASN A 201 -1.87 3.26 -13.30
C ASN A 201 -0.97 3.45 -12.07
N GLU A 202 -1.03 2.53 -11.12
CA GLU A 202 -0.26 2.61 -9.87
C GLU A 202 0.12 1.23 -9.36
N THR A 203 1.40 1.08 -8.97
CA THR A 203 1.93 -0.07 -8.23
C THR A 203 2.43 0.37 -6.87
N ILE A 204 2.21 -0.48 -5.86
CA ILE A 204 2.77 -0.34 -4.52
C ILE A 204 3.84 -1.39 -4.36
N LEU A 205 5.10 -0.96 -4.28
CA LEU A 205 6.22 -1.88 -4.18
C LEU A 205 6.66 -2.04 -2.73
N MET A 206 6.58 -3.25 -2.21
CA MET A 206 6.98 -3.59 -0.84
C MET A 206 8.51 -3.65 -0.75
N ALA A 207 9.13 -2.51 -0.44
CA ALA A 207 10.58 -2.34 -0.30
C ALA A 207 10.99 -2.36 1.17
N TYR A 208 10.62 -3.41 1.89
CA TYR A 208 10.76 -3.51 3.34
C TYR A 208 12.22 -3.61 3.77
N ARG A 209 12.80 -2.44 4.07
CA ARG A 209 14.12 -2.20 4.65
C ARG A 209 14.01 -1.02 5.62
N ASP A 210 14.97 -0.90 6.52
CA ASP A 210 14.99 0.02 7.65
C ASP A 210 15.83 1.28 7.44
N SER A 211 16.25 1.55 6.21
CA SER A 211 17.02 2.76 5.89
C SER A 211 16.78 3.24 4.46
N ALA A 212 16.98 4.53 4.24
CA ALA A 212 16.87 5.14 2.93
C ALA A 212 17.76 4.45 1.89
N ALA A 213 19.02 4.27 2.20
CA ALA A 213 19.98 3.63 1.29
C ALA A 213 19.58 2.20 0.90
N ALA A 214 19.07 1.41 1.85
CA ALA A 214 18.63 0.05 1.59
C ALA A 214 17.35 -0.01 0.75
N VAL A 215 16.40 0.91 0.98
CA VAL A 215 15.17 1.04 0.17
C VAL A 215 15.52 1.46 -1.26
N GLU A 216 16.34 2.51 -1.41
CA GLU A 216 16.76 3.02 -2.72
C GLU A 216 17.47 1.95 -3.56
N LYS A 217 18.29 1.13 -2.91
CA LYS A 217 18.94 -0.01 -3.58
C LYS A 217 17.93 -0.98 -4.20
N LEU A 218 16.80 -1.22 -3.56
CA LEU A 218 15.77 -2.12 -4.08
C LEU A 218 14.98 -1.52 -5.25
N VAL A 219 14.77 -0.21 -5.26
CA VAL A 219 13.89 0.44 -6.23
C VAL A 219 14.63 1.13 -7.38
N ALA A 220 15.79 1.73 -7.11
CA ALA A 220 16.52 2.53 -8.09
C ALA A 220 17.68 1.78 -8.78
N GLU A 221 18.23 0.74 -8.17
CA GLU A 221 19.28 -0.07 -8.77
C GLU A 221 18.72 -1.29 -9.51
N VAL A 222 19.44 -1.73 -10.54
CA VAL A 222 19.11 -2.97 -11.25
C VAL A 222 19.46 -4.15 -10.36
N GLN A 223 18.47 -4.93 -9.97
CA GLN A 223 18.66 -6.11 -9.14
C GLN A 223 19.31 -7.25 -9.94
N THR A 224 20.09 -8.10 -9.25
CA THR A 224 20.65 -9.31 -9.86
C THR A 224 19.53 -10.18 -10.44
N GLY A 225 19.65 -10.52 -11.72
CA GLY A 225 18.64 -11.29 -12.47
C GLY A 225 17.54 -10.44 -13.11
N ALA A 226 17.58 -9.13 -12.95
CA ALA A 226 16.67 -8.20 -13.63
C ALA A 226 17.39 -7.47 -14.78
N SER A 227 16.61 -6.99 -15.76
CA SER A 227 17.13 -6.20 -16.90
C SER A 227 17.04 -4.69 -16.66
N ARG A 228 16.12 -4.26 -15.78
CA ARG A 228 15.87 -2.87 -15.40
C ARG A 228 15.55 -2.77 -13.92
N SER A 229 15.73 -1.57 -13.35
CA SER A 229 15.26 -1.28 -12.01
C SER A 229 13.72 -1.17 -11.97
N VAL A 230 13.15 -1.25 -10.77
CA VAL A 230 11.73 -0.94 -10.55
C VAL A 230 11.41 0.45 -11.11
N TYR A 231 12.24 1.41 -10.75
CA TYR A 231 12.10 2.81 -11.15
C TYR A 231 12.06 2.97 -12.67
N ASP A 232 12.96 2.31 -13.39
CA ASP A 232 13.03 2.37 -14.86
C ASP A 232 11.75 1.84 -15.53
N TYR A 233 11.15 0.78 -14.98
CA TYR A 233 9.90 0.24 -15.52
C TYR A 233 8.73 1.20 -15.30
N ASN A 234 8.62 1.78 -14.09
CA ASN A 234 7.56 2.73 -13.79
C ASN A 234 7.68 4.00 -14.65
N GLU A 235 8.88 4.55 -14.80
CA GLU A 235 9.14 5.73 -15.63
C GLU A 235 8.87 5.44 -17.12
N LYS A 236 9.36 4.31 -17.62
CA LYS A 236 9.15 3.89 -19.02
C LYS A 236 7.66 3.80 -19.38
N ASN A 237 6.86 3.29 -18.48
CA ASN A 237 5.45 2.97 -18.73
C ASN A 237 4.47 4.01 -18.13
N ASP A 238 4.98 5.11 -17.57
CA ASP A 238 4.19 6.17 -16.94
C ASP A 238 3.22 5.63 -15.88
N CYS A 239 3.70 4.66 -15.09
CA CYS A 239 2.95 4.05 -14.01
C CYS A 239 3.42 4.63 -12.66
N ASN A 240 2.53 5.17 -11.88
CA ASN A 240 2.86 5.72 -10.57
C ASN A 240 3.45 4.63 -9.67
N LEU A 241 4.54 4.97 -8.98
CA LEU A 241 5.18 4.12 -8.02
C LEU A 241 4.92 4.63 -6.60
N GLU A 242 4.37 3.77 -5.77
CA GLU A 242 4.29 3.97 -4.33
C GLU A 242 5.30 3.03 -3.66
N ILE A 243 6.24 3.60 -2.93
CA ILE A 243 7.27 2.84 -2.21
C ILE A 243 6.76 2.53 -0.82
N ALA A 244 6.59 1.24 -0.52
CA ALA A 244 6.11 0.78 0.77
C ALA A 244 7.27 0.37 1.68
N VAL A 245 7.22 0.83 2.95
CA VAL A 245 8.13 0.43 4.02
C VAL A 245 7.35 -0.13 5.21
N GLN A 246 8.02 -0.94 6.03
CA GLN A 246 7.42 -1.61 7.18
C GLN A 246 7.70 -0.83 8.46
N ALA A 247 6.65 -0.56 9.23
CA ALA A 247 6.73 0.05 10.56
C ALA A 247 6.17 -0.85 11.68
N ASP A 248 5.75 -2.07 11.35
CA ASP A 248 5.26 -3.06 12.31
C ASP A 248 6.36 -4.05 12.67
N GLU A 249 6.20 -4.74 13.79
CA GLU A 249 7.07 -5.84 14.20
C GLU A 249 7.09 -6.92 13.11
N ASN A 250 8.28 -7.38 12.72
CA ASN A 250 8.43 -8.34 11.66
C ASN A 250 9.28 -9.53 12.07
N SER A 251 8.79 -10.76 11.85
CA SER A 251 9.47 -12.00 12.16
C SER A 251 10.68 -12.30 11.26
N GLU A 252 10.83 -11.59 10.14
CA GLU A 252 11.96 -11.75 9.21
C GLU A 252 13.23 -11.00 9.68
N GLY A 253 13.11 -10.21 10.75
CA GLY A 253 14.22 -9.52 11.40
C GLY A 253 14.13 -7.99 11.32
N ASP A 254 14.95 -7.33 12.14
CA ASP A 254 14.91 -5.88 12.33
C ASP A 254 15.24 -5.10 11.06
N HIS A 255 16.10 -5.64 10.19
CA HIS A 255 16.54 -4.99 8.94
C HIS A 255 15.43 -4.78 7.89
N VAL A 256 14.23 -5.32 8.09
CA VAL A 256 13.08 -5.17 7.18
C VAL A 256 12.05 -4.17 7.71
N THR A 257 12.19 -3.67 8.93
CA THR A 257 11.20 -2.82 9.59
C THR A 257 11.84 -1.66 10.35
N PHE A 258 11.14 -0.53 10.40
CA PHE A 258 11.48 0.62 11.24
C PHE A 258 10.99 0.50 12.69
N TYR A 259 10.38 -0.63 13.05
CA TYR A 259 9.71 -0.80 14.34
C TYR A 259 10.62 -0.56 15.54
N GLU A 260 11.83 -1.17 15.56
CA GLU A 260 12.77 -1.00 16.67
C GLU A 260 13.44 0.38 16.63
N GLU A 261 13.88 0.81 15.47
CA GLU A 261 14.54 2.12 15.27
C GLU A 261 13.63 3.27 15.67
N GLU A 262 12.35 3.21 15.34
CA GLU A 262 11.39 4.27 15.68
C GLU A 262 11.10 4.34 17.17
N LYS A 263 11.15 3.22 17.89
CA LYS A 263 11.05 3.21 19.35
C LYS A 263 12.26 3.86 20.04
N GLU A 264 13.44 3.64 19.49
CA GLU A 264 14.69 4.18 20.03
C GLU A 264 14.88 5.65 19.63
N HIS A 265 14.50 6.01 18.42
CA HIS A 265 14.71 7.31 17.79
C HIS A 265 13.40 7.83 17.14
N PRO A 266 12.44 8.33 17.92
CA PRO A 266 11.20 8.86 17.38
C PRO A 266 11.43 9.89 16.27
N GLY A 267 10.79 9.70 15.12
CA GLY A 267 10.98 10.52 13.92
C GLY A 267 12.05 10.01 12.96
N TYR A 268 12.73 8.89 13.26
CA TYR A 268 13.70 8.29 12.36
C TYR A 268 13.07 7.89 11.02
N LEU A 269 11.89 7.27 11.05
CA LEU A 269 11.12 6.92 9.85
C LEU A 269 10.88 8.14 8.95
N ASN A 270 10.40 9.25 9.50
CA ASN A 270 10.17 10.49 8.77
C ASN A 270 11.45 11.02 8.12
N THR A 271 12.54 10.99 8.84
CA THR A 271 13.85 11.42 8.36
C THR A 271 14.35 10.58 7.19
N GLU A 272 14.22 9.26 7.28
CA GLU A 272 14.62 8.35 6.20
C GLU A 272 13.71 8.50 4.96
N ILE A 273 12.42 8.68 5.12
CA ILE A 273 11.51 8.98 4.00
C ILE A 273 11.88 10.30 3.33
N ALA A 274 12.22 11.34 4.09
CA ALA A 274 12.67 12.61 3.54
C ALA A 274 13.96 12.47 2.72
N LYS A 275 14.92 11.63 3.15
CA LYS A 275 16.12 11.31 2.37
C LYS A 275 15.79 10.63 1.05
N ILE A 276 14.90 9.63 1.05
CA ILE A 276 14.48 8.95 -0.18
C ILE A 276 13.84 9.95 -1.14
N LYS A 277 12.96 10.82 -0.66
CA LYS A 277 12.33 11.86 -1.47
C LYS A 277 13.39 12.76 -2.13
N SER A 278 14.33 13.27 -1.36
CA SER A 278 15.40 14.13 -1.86
C SER A 278 16.28 13.43 -2.89
N ASP A 279 16.67 12.20 -2.63
CA ASP A 279 17.54 11.42 -3.52
C ASP A 279 16.85 11.04 -4.84
N LEU A 280 15.53 10.92 -4.84
CA LEU A 280 14.73 10.55 -6.01
C LEU A 280 14.06 11.75 -6.74
N GLU A 281 14.29 13.00 -6.28
CA GLU A 281 13.70 14.21 -6.88
C GLU A 281 14.03 14.41 -8.37
N THR A 282 15.13 13.85 -8.84
CA THR A 282 15.56 13.98 -10.24
C THR A 282 14.75 13.13 -11.22
N HIS A 283 13.94 12.21 -10.70
CA HIS A 283 13.11 11.33 -11.51
C HIS A 283 11.81 12.02 -11.94
N ARG A 284 11.35 11.75 -13.15
CA ARG A 284 10.29 12.52 -13.83
C ARG A 284 8.87 12.13 -13.44
N PHE A 285 8.66 10.91 -12.92
CA PHE A 285 7.33 10.47 -12.57
C PHE A 285 7.08 10.64 -11.07
N HIS A 286 5.82 10.71 -10.70
CA HIS A 286 5.42 10.90 -9.33
C HIS A 286 5.66 9.64 -8.49
N THR A 287 6.38 9.81 -7.39
CA THR A 287 6.62 8.76 -6.41
C THR A 287 5.97 9.15 -5.09
N THR A 288 5.19 8.25 -4.54
CA THR A 288 4.59 8.37 -3.21
C THR A 288 5.13 7.28 -2.27
N PHE A 289 4.71 7.32 -1.02
CA PHE A 289 5.12 6.36 0.00
C PHE A 289 3.91 5.72 0.65
N ALA A 290 4.07 4.48 1.12
CA ALA A 290 3.09 3.79 1.94
C ALA A 290 3.77 3.19 3.17
N ILE A 291 3.13 3.30 4.30
CA ILE A 291 3.63 2.77 5.58
C ILE A 291 2.75 1.61 6.02
N HIS A 292 3.34 0.45 6.15
CA HIS A 292 2.69 -0.72 6.70
C HIS A 292 3.06 -0.82 8.19
N GLN A 293 2.22 -0.45 9.13
CA GLN A 293 0.82 -0.11 9.01
C GLN A 293 0.42 1.05 9.95
N ALA A 294 -0.87 1.43 9.96
CA ALA A 294 -1.39 2.56 10.71
C ALA A 294 -1.30 2.42 12.24
N ILE A 295 -1.46 1.20 12.77
CA ILE A 295 -1.45 0.98 14.23
C ILE A 295 -0.09 1.32 14.85
N PRO A 296 1.07 0.87 14.34
CA PRO A 296 2.36 1.36 14.84
C PRO A 296 2.52 2.87 14.78
N LEU A 297 2.06 3.53 13.73
CA LEU A 297 2.07 5.00 13.64
C LEU A 297 1.24 5.64 14.76
N TYR A 298 0.07 5.08 15.04
CA TYR A 298 -0.77 5.53 16.15
C TYR A 298 -0.08 5.31 17.50
N GLU A 299 0.55 4.18 17.72
CA GLU A 299 1.30 3.87 18.95
C GLU A 299 2.50 4.81 19.14
N TYR A 300 3.24 5.14 18.08
CA TYR A 300 4.32 6.14 18.11
C TYR A 300 3.79 7.52 18.48
N TYR A 301 2.66 7.94 17.90
CA TYR A 301 2.01 9.20 18.23
C TYR A 301 1.62 9.28 19.71
N LEU A 302 1.01 8.22 20.24
CA LEU A 302 0.64 8.16 21.66
C LEU A 302 1.87 8.26 22.58
N SER A 303 3.01 7.71 22.17
CA SER A 303 4.26 7.78 22.96
C SER A 303 4.85 9.19 23.03
N LEU A 304 4.52 10.08 22.09
CA LEU A 304 4.97 11.47 22.07
C LEU A 304 4.19 12.35 23.07
N GLU A 305 2.99 11.90 23.48
CA GLU A 305 2.16 12.61 24.46
C GLU A 305 2.45 12.22 25.92
N SER A 306 3.22 11.16 26.14
CA SER A 306 3.59 10.64 27.45
C SER A 306 4.95 11.17 27.92
#